data_f30ccec50734e23e117913b456ec542b
#
_entry.id   f30ccec50734e23e117913b456ec542b
#
_cell.length_a   1.000
_cell.length_b   1.000
_cell.length_c   1.000
_cell.angle_alpha   90.00
_cell.angle_beta   90.00
_cell.angle_gamma   90.00
#
_symmetry.space_group_name_H-M   'P 1'
#
loop_
_entity.id
_entity.type
_entity.pdbx_description
1 polymer ?
#
loop_
_entity_poly.entity_id
_entity_poly.type
_entity_poly.pdbx_seq_one_letter_code
_entity_poly.pdbx_strand_id
1 'polypeptide(L)'
;MILEAIRVGPMQVNCYIIACAKEREAIIIDPGAEALAIKAVLGKYKLRPAMVINTHGHYDHIGCDDEFGVSVYVHKQDLAMLKDAGLNFSASFSLPYIVKSEIITLEDKQVIKLDCLELEIIHL
;
A
#
# COMPACT_ATOMS: atom_id res chain seq x y z
N MET A 1 5.51 -16.83 9.12
CA MET A 1 5.01 -15.70 8.34
C MET A 1 4.14 -14.80 9.22
N ILE A 2 4.28 -13.50 9.08
CA ILE A 2 3.44 -12.52 9.76
C ILE A 2 2.46 -11.96 8.75
N LEU A 3 1.18 -11.99 9.08
CA LEU A 3 0.12 -11.38 8.28
C LEU A 3 -0.83 -10.66 9.23
N GLU A 4 -0.80 -9.33 9.19
CA GLU A 4 -1.67 -8.49 10.00
C GLU A 4 -2.63 -7.72 9.11
N ALA A 5 -3.87 -7.62 9.52
CA ALA A 5 -4.88 -6.81 8.85
C ALA A 5 -5.34 -5.70 9.80
N ILE A 6 -5.29 -4.46 9.31
CA ILE A 6 -5.70 -3.29 10.09
C ILE A 6 -6.77 -2.56 9.29
N ARG A 7 -7.91 -2.29 9.91
CA ARG A 7 -8.93 -1.45 9.29
C ARG A 7 -8.55 0.01 9.47
N VAL A 8 -8.49 0.75 8.37
CA VAL A 8 -8.02 2.14 8.37
C VAL A 8 -9.04 3.07 7.72
N GLY A 9 -9.12 4.27 8.26
CA GLY A 9 -9.94 5.34 7.74
C GLY A 9 -11.45 5.17 7.93
N PRO A 10 -12.24 6.19 7.54
CA PRO A 10 -13.69 6.17 7.70
C PRO A 10 -14.38 5.10 6.85
N MET A 11 -13.74 4.68 5.74
CA MET A 11 -14.28 3.63 4.88
C MET A 11 -13.92 2.22 5.37
N GLN A 12 -13.17 2.08 6.47
CA GLN A 12 -12.78 0.80 7.06
C GLN A 12 -12.08 -0.13 6.06
N VAL A 13 -11.15 0.44 5.29
CA VAL A 13 -10.35 -0.32 4.33
C VAL A 13 -9.38 -1.22 5.06
N ASN A 14 -9.21 -2.45 4.57
CA ASN A 14 -8.22 -3.36 5.13
C ASN A 14 -6.83 -3.01 4.59
N CYS A 15 -5.93 -2.60 5.49
CA CYS A 15 -4.51 -2.49 5.21
C CYS A 15 -3.84 -3.77 5.69
N TYR A 16 -3.06 -4.41 4.84
CA TYR A 16 -2.34 -5.63 5.20
C TYR A 16 -0.86 -5.38 5.34
N ILE A 17 -0.24 -6.00 6.33
CA ILE A 17 1.20 -6.02 6.53
C ILE A 17 1.65 -7.47 6.49
N ILE A 18 2.58 -7.78 5.58
CA ILE A 18 3.05 -9.15 5.36
C ILE A 18 4.57 -9.18 5.47
N ALA A 19 5.10 -10.12 6.24
CA ALA A 19 6.54 -10.36 6.37
C ALA A 19 6.80 -11.84 6.62
N CYS A 20 8.02 -12.30 6.29
CA CYS A 20 8.41 -13.69 6.53
C CYS A 20 8.53 -14.02 8.01
N ALA A 21 9.09 -13.08 8.79
CA ALA A 21 9.31 -13.22 10.21
C ALA A 21 9.57 -11.84 10.83
N LYS A 22 9.69 -11.80 12.15
CA LYS A 22 10.11 -10.60 12.87
C LYS A 22 11.47 -10.11 12.37
N GLU A 23 11.68 -8.80 12.45
CA GLU A 23 12.96 -8.17 12.12
C GLU A 23 13.36 -8.30 10.64
N ARG A 24 12.39 -8.59 9.78
CA ARG A 24 12.57 -8.73 8.34
C ARG A 24 11.88 -7.61 7.58
N GLU A 25 12.02 -7.62 6.27
CA GLU A 25 11.34 -6.68 5.40
C GLU A 25 9.85 -7.00 5.27
N ALA A 26 9.03 -5.98 5.12
CA ALA A 26 7.58 -6.13 5.03
C ALA A 26 7.02 -5.47 3.78
N ILE A 27 5.92 -6.03 3.30
CA ILE A 27 5.07 -5.44 2.27
C ILE A 27 3.86 -4.85 2.97
N ILE A 28 3.51 -3.60 2.60
CA ILE A 28 2.32 -2.93 3.10
C ILE A 28 1.34 -2.81 1.94
N ILE A 29 0.12 -3.32 2.14
CA ILE A 29 -0.92 -3.30 1.11
C ILE A 29 -2.03 -2.35 1.54
N ASP A 30 -2.36 -1.38 0.68
CA ASP A 30 -3.43 -0.40 0.87
C ASP A 30 -3.36 0.41 2.16
N PRO A 31 -2.28 1.17 2.40
CA PRO A 31 -2.19 2.05 3.57
C PRO A 31 -3.00 3.32 3.32
N GLY A 32 -4.33 3.21 3.34
CA GLY A 32 -5.22 4.31 2.99
C GLY A 32 -5.31 5.42 4.00
N ALA A 33 -5.06 5.14 5.28
CA ALA A 33 -5.13 6.10 6.37
C ALA A 33 -4.41 5.57 7.59
N GLU A 34 -4.34 6.39 8.66
CA GLU A 34 -3.84 5.98 9.98
C GLU A 34 -2.41 5.45 9.96
N ALA A 35 -1.50 6.22 9.35
CA ALA A 35 -0.09 5.86 9.25
C ALA A 35 0.54 5.48 10.60
N LEU A 36 0.17 6.16 11.69
CA LEU A 36 0.72 5.86 13.02
C LEU A 36 0.31 4.47 13.50
N ALA A 37 -0.92 4.04 13.23
CA ALA A 37 -1.38 2.71 13.60
C ALA A 37 -0.62 1.63 12.80
N ILE A 38 -0.39 1.87 11.51
CA ILE A 38 0.39 0.98 10.66
C ILE A 38 1.83 0.89 11.17
N LYS A 39 2.45 2.04 11.46
CA LYS A 39 3.82 2.09 12.00
C LYS A 39 3.94 1.39 13.35
N ALA A 40 2.89 1.43 14.18
CA ALA A 40 2.88 0.71 15.45
C ALA A 40 2.96 -0.80 15.24
N VAL A 41 2.27 -1.35 14.25
CA VAL A 41 2.36 -2.77 13.92
C VAL A 41 3.74 -3.12 13.39
N LEU A 42 4.30 -2.30 12.51
CA LEU A 42 5.67 -2.49 12.03
C LEU A 42 6.65 -2.52 13.20
N GLY A 43 6.52 -1.58 14.15
CA GLY A 43 7.36 -1.52 15.34
C GLY A 43 7.21 -2.71 16.26
N LYS A 44 5.99 -3.23 16.41
CA LYS A 44 5.71 -4.41 17.24
C LYS A 44 6.53 -5.63 16.84
N TYR A 45 6.71 -5.82 15.54
CA TYR A 45 7.47 -6.95 14.99
C TYR A 45 8.86 -6.54 14.49
N LYS A 46 9.25 -5.29 14.69
CA LYS A 46 10.52 -4.72 14.21
C LYS A 46 10.72 -4.92 12.70
N LEU A 47 9.66 -4.70 11.94
CA LEU A 47 9.68 -4.86 10.49
C LEU A 47 10.18 -3.58 9.80
N ARG A 48 10.87 -3.77 8.66
CA ARG A 48 11.30 -2.67 7.80
C ARG A 48 10.41 -2.65 6.56
N PRO A 49 9.71 -1.53 6.27
CA PRO A 49 8.96 -1.43 5.02
C PRO A 49 9.88 -1.59 3.82
N ALA A 50 9.51 -2.45 2.87
CA ALA A 50 10.26 -2.64 1.63
C ALA A 50 9.50 -2.12 0.42
N MET A 51 8.18 -2.21 0.44
CA MET A 51 7.33 -1.74 -0.64
C MET A 51 5.91 -1.52 -0.15
N VAL A 52 5.20 -0.64 -0.86
CA VAL A 52 3.76 -0.47 -0.73
C VAL A 52 3.12 -1.02 -2.00
N ILE A 53 2.06 -1.79 -1.86
CA ILE A 53 1.27 -2.27 -3.00
C ILE A 53 -0.15 -1.76 -2.83
N ASN A 54 -0.70 -1.12 -3.88
CA ASN A 54 -2.10 -0.72 -3.89
C ASN A 54 -2.91 -1.71 -4.71
N THR A 55 -4.04 -2.18 -4.17
CA THR A 55 -4.97 -3.02 -4.90
C THR A 55 -5.71 -2.23 -5.96
N HIS A 56 -5.96 -0.94 -5.71
CA HIS A 56 -6.45 0.01 -6.70
C HIS A 56 -6.13 1.44 -6.24
N GLY A 57 -6.40 2.42 -7.10
CA GLY A 57 -5.92 3.78 -6.93
C GLY A 57 -6.88 4.78 -6.28
N HIS A 58 -8.01 4.36 -5.72
CA HIS A 58 -8.91 5.27 -5.00
C HIS A 58 -8.29 5.76 -3.70
N TYR A 59 -8.63 6.97 -3.28
CA TYR A 59 -7.99 7.67 -2.16
C TYR A 59 -8.00 6.86 -0.86
N ASP A 60 -9.09 6.15 -0.57
CA ASP A 60 -9.20 5.37 0.66
C ASP A 60 -8.20 4.21 0.77
N HIS A 61 -7.51 3.86 -0.32
CA HIS A 61 -6.46 2.84 -0.36
C HIS A 61 -5.05 3.41 -0.42
N ILE A 62 -4.88 4.65 -0.88
CA ILE A 62 -3.56 5.22 -1.19
C ILE A 62 -3.13 6.35 -0.26
N GLY A 63 -4.01 6.82 0.62
CA GLY A 63 -3.82 8.08 1.35
C GLY A 63 -2.52 8.20 2.16
N CYS A 64 -1.94 7.11 2.59
CA CYS A 64 -0.67 7.09 3.33
C CYS A 64 0.48 6.41 2.57
N ASP A 65 0.35 6.23 1.25
CA ASP A 65 1.37 5.58 0.43
C ASP A 65 2.77 6.21 0.61
N ASP A 66 2.84 7.52 0.78
CA ASP A 66 4.11 8.25 0.87
C ASP A 66 4.74 8.25 2.27
N GLU A 67 4.12 7.62 3.25
CA GLU A 67 4.54 7.70 4.64
C GLU A 67 5.65 6.71 5.02
N PHE A 68 6.04 5.83 4.13
CA PHE A 68 6.94 4.72 4.47
C PHE A 68 8.30 4.79 3.78
N GLY A 69 8.51 5.79 2.91
CA GLY A 69 9.80 6.02 2.26
C GLY A 69 10.23 4.94 1.27
N VAL A 70 9.27 4.25 0.66
CA VAL A 70 9.52 3.15 -0.28
C VAL A 70 8.73 3.33 -1.57
N SER A 71 9.07 2.57 -2.61
CA SER A 71 8.34 2.59 -3.87
C SER A 71 6.93 2.05 -3.70
N VAL A 72 6.01 2.58 -4.51
CA VAL A 72 4.59 2.21 -4.52
C VAL A 72 4.30 1.44 -5.80
N TYR A 73 3.69 0.28 -5.66
CA TYR A 73 3.38 -0.62 -6.77
C TYR A 73 1.87 -0.64 -7.00
N VAL A 74 1.43 -0.51 -8.23
CA VAL A 74 0.03 -0.54 -8.60
C VAL A 74 -0.14 -1.11 -10.00
N HIS A 75 -1.27 -1.73 -10.28
CA HIS A 75 -1.55 -2.20 -11.63
C HIS A 75 -1.52 -1.02 -12.63
N LYS A 76 -0.98 -1.26 -13.82
CA LYS A 76 -0.77 -0.20 -14.82
C LYS A 76 -2.04 0.58 -15.18
N GLN A 77 -3.21 -0.05 -15.10
CA GLN A 77 -4.48 0.62 -15.40
C GLN A 77 -4.89 1.62 -14.32
N ASP A 78 -4.35 1.52 -13.12
CA ASP A 78 -4.66 2.43 -12.01
C ASP A 78 -3.59 3.51 -11.81
N LEU A 79 -2.53 3.50 -12.61
CA LEU A 79 -1.43 4.47 -12.49
C LEU A 79 -1.93 5.92 -12.50
N ALA A 80 -2.85 6.25 -13.39
CA ALA A 80 -3.36 7.61 -13.54
C ALA A 80 -4.04 8.11 -12.26
N MET A 81 -4.72 7.24 -11.50
CA MET A 81 -5.38 7.62 -10.25
C MET A 81 -4.38 8.08 -9.20
N LEU A 82 -3.20 7.48 -9.14
CA LEU A 82 -2.17 7.87 -8.17
C LEU A 82 -1.62 9.26 -8.45
N LYS A 83 -1.75 9.74 -9.67
CA LYS A 83 -1.22 11.03 -10.13
C LYS A 83 -2.27 12.11 -10.29
N ASP A 84 -3.55 11.83 -10.05
CA ASP A 84 -4.64 12.76 -10.30
C ASP A 84 -5.66 12.71 -9.15
N ALA A 85 -5.75 13.82 -8.41
CA ALA A 85 -6.64 13.93 -7.25
C ALA A 85 -8.13 13.85 -7.62
N GLY A 86 -8.49 14.23 -8.85
CA GLY A 86 -9.85 14.08 -9.35
C GLY A 86 -10.20 12.63 -9.61
N LEU A 87 -9.29 11.89 -10.25
CA LEU A 87 -9.49 10.48 -10.58
C LEU A 87 -9.51 9.58 -9.36
N ASN A 88 -8.70 9.88 -8.34
CA ASN A 88 -8.67 9.07 -7.11
C ASN A 88 -9.72 9.51 -6.07
N PHE A 89 -10.51 10.51 -6.37
CA PHE A 89 -11.56 11.08 -5.53
C PHE A 89 -11.07 11.86 -4.30
N SER A 90 -9.77 12.07 -4.10
CA SER A 90 -9.28 12.85 -2.96
C SER A 90 -9.74 14.30 -3.01
N ALA A 91 -9.84 14.89 -4.22
CA ALA A 91 -10.33 16.25 -4.39
C ALA A 91 -11.80 16.39 -3.94
N SER A 92 -12.62 15.34 -4.10
CA SER A 92 -14.02 15.32 -3.67
C SER A 92 -14.20 15.38 -2.17
N PHE A 93 -13.19 14.95 -1.40
CA PHE A 93 -13.19 15.01 0.06
C PHE A 93 -12.47 16.23 0.60
N SER A 94 -12.16 17.21 -0.25
CA SER A 94 -11.43 18.43 0.12
C SER A 94 -10.03 18.16 0.67
N LEU A 95 -9.44 17.02 0.32
CA LEU A 95 -8.09 16.60 0.71
C LEU A 95 -7.32 16.13 -0.52
N PRO A 96 -7.06 17.03 -1.50
CA PRO A 96 -6.38 16.62 -2.72
C PRO A 96 -5.05 15.96 -2.43
N TYR A 97 -4.85 14.75 -2.96
CA TYR A 97 -3.65 13.97 -2.72
C TYR A 97 -3.22 13.24 -3.98
N ILE A 98 -1.94 13.28 -4.26
CA ILE A 98 -1.31 12.46 -5.29
C ILE A 98 -0.09 11.77 -4.67
N VAL A 99 0.25 10.60 -5.18
CA VAL A 99 1.41 9.86 -4.72
C VAL A 99 2.69 10.51 -5.27
N LYS A 100 3.64 10.79 -4.39
CA LYS A 100 4.92 11.44 -4.72
C LYS A 100 6.10 10.48 -4.72
N SER A 101 5.95 9.31 -4.10
CA SER A 101 6.95 8.25 -4.13
C SER A 101 7.12 7.70 -5.54
N GLU A 102 8.23 7.02 -5.80
CA GLU A 102 8.40 6.30 -7.05
C GLU A 102 7.27 5.28 -7.23
N ILE A 103 6.63 5.29 -8.38
CA ILE A 103 5.56 4.37 -8.71
C ILE A 103 6.08 3.34 -9.73
N ILE A 104 5.87 2.07 -9.39
CA ILE A 104 6.24 0.95 -10.25
C ILE A 104 4.95 0.23 -10.65
N THR A 105 4.73 0.05 -11.94
CA THR A 105 3.49 -0.56 -12.43
C THR A 105 3.58 -2.08 -12.42
N LEU A 106 2.44 -2.71 -12.18
CA LEU A 106 2.27 -4.15 -12.16
C LEU A 106 1.35 -4.60 -13.28
N GLU A 107 1.52 -5.85 -13.71
CA GLU A 107 0.67 -6.48 -14.68
C GLU A 107 -0.04 -7.68 -14.06
N ASP A 108 -1.18 -8.07 -14.65
CA ASP A 108 -1.90 -9.28 -14.23
C ASP A 108 -0.97 -10.50 -14.30
N LYS A 109 -1.08 -11.37 -13.31
CA LYS A 109 -0.28 -12.60 -13.16
C LYS A 109 1.22 -12.38 -12.89
N GLN A 110 1.66 -11.14 -12.74
CA GLN A 110 3.03 -10.86 -12.33
C GLN A 110 3.27 -11.40 -10.92
N VAL A 111 4.47 -11.94 -10.68
CA VAL A 111 4.86 -12.45 -9.37
C VAL A 111 5.86 -11.49 -8.75
N ILE A 112 5.59 -11.09 -7.50
CA ILE A 112 6.50 -10.27 -6.70
C ILE A 112 7.15 -11.18 -5.67
N LYS A 113 8.47 -11.12 -5.58
CA LYS A 113 9.25 -11.87 -4.58
C LYS A 113 9.95 -10.92 -3.64
N LEU A 114 9.78 -11.15 -2.35
CA LEU A 114 10.47 -10.42 -1.30
C LEU A 114 10.78 -11.37 -0.16
N ASP A 115 12.07 -11.59 0.15
CA ASP A 115 12.50 -12.54 1.18
C ASP A 115 11.90 -13.92 0.84
N CYS A 116 11.19 -14.56 1.77
CA CYS A 116 10.50 -15.83 1.53
C CYS A 116 9.12 -15.65 0.88
N LEU A 117 8.66 -14.40 0.72
CA LEU A 117 7.31 -14.11 0.21
C LEU A 117 7.28 -14.21 -1.30
N GLU A 118 6.17 -14.73 -1.80
CA GLU A 118 5.87 -14.78 -3.22
C GLU A 118 4.39 -14.41 -3.40
N LEU A 119 4.15 -13.29 -4.08
CA LEU A 119 2.79 -12.79 -4.31
C LEU A 119 2.50 -12.74 -5.80
N GLU A 120 1.40 -13.37 -6.19
CA GLU A 120 0.90 -13.27 -7.56
C GLU A 120 -0.12 -12.14 -7.65
N ILE A 121 0.01 -11.29 -8.67
CA ILE A 121 -0.91 -10.19 -8.92
C ILE A 121 -2.08 -10.73 -9.73
N ILE A 122 -3.28 -10.54 -9.20
CA ILE A 122 -4.52 -10.91 -9.89
C ILE A 122 -5.32 -9.62 -10.09
N HIS A 123 -5.46 -9.21 -11.36
CA HIS A 123 -6.23 -8.02 -11.72
C HIS A 123 -7.65 -8.43 -12.12
N LEU A 124 -8.62 -7.82 -11.47
CA LEU A 124 -10.04 -8.10 -11.70
C LEU A 124 -10.69 -7.02 -12.57
#